data_72135ac8fd07bbb66d7bab4daf782207
#
_entry.id   72135ac8fd07bbb66d7bab4daf782207
#
_cell.length_a   1.000
_cell.length_b   1.000
_cell.length_c   1.000
_cell.angle_alpha   90.00
_cell.angle_beta   90.00
_cell.angle_gamma   90.00
#
_symmetry.space_group_name_H-M   'P 1'
#
loop_
_entity.id
_entity.type
_entity.pdbx_description
1 polymer ?
#
loop_
_entity_poly.entity_id
_entity_poly.type
_entity_poly.pdbx_seq_one_letter_code
_entity_poly.pdbx_strand_id
1 'polypeptide(L)'
;ESGKINTGNGFTIATAKQVIPRDQMDLTVREFFEKCFDRKIYDIDPRIDEVLEVVNLKGHEKLHNRIIKSFSGGQQARLLLASALIQKPDLLLLDEPTNNLDKAGIEHLTKFLIDYKKTCVVISHDSEFLNAFTAGVLYLDIFTRKIEQYAGNYLDVVKDISARIEKENRKNAQLAKEIQENKEKANFFAFKGGKMRNVAKKMREKTEELEADLVDVRKEDKTIRPFTIPFQSEIVGNILKI
;
A
#
# COMPACT_ATOMS: atom_id res chain seq x y z
N GLU A 1 8.28 -7.28 16.42
CA GLU A 1 6.85 -6.97 16.20
C GLU A 1 6.05 -7.65 17.31
N SER A 2 5.21 -6.91 18.00
CA SER A 2 4.33 -7.44 19.03
C SER A 2 2.93 -6.86 18.87
N GLY A 3 1.91 -7.68 19.02
CA GLY A 3 0.52 -7.28 18.92
C GLY A 3 -0.42 -8.46 19.15
N LYS A 4 -1.69 -8.19 19.45
CA LYS A 4 -2.74 -9.21 19.55
C LYS A 4 -3.79 -8.91 18.50
N ILE A 5 -4.11 -9.93 17.71
CA ILE A 5 -5.22 -9.89 16.76
C ILE A 5 -6.36 -10.66 17.41
N ASN A 6 -7.47 -9.98 17.69
CA ASN A 6 -8.68 -10.61 18.21
C ASN A 6 -9.69 -10.74 17.06
N THR A 7 -10.01 -11.96 16.68
CA THR A 7 -11.04 -12.27 15.69
C THR A 7 -12.28 -12.81 16.37
N GLY A 8 -13.46 -12.46 15.86
CA GLY A 8 -14.71 -13.05 16.32
C GLY A 8 -14.77 -14.56 16.03
N ASN A 9 -15.51 -15.31 16.85
CA ASN A 9 -15.72 -16.74 16.62
C ASN A 9 -16.37 -17.00 15.27
N GLY A 10 -15.76 -17.88 14.47
CA GLY A 10 -16.25 -18.23 13.13
C GLY A 10 -15.87 -17.25 12.02
N PHE A 11 -15.13 -16.18 12.32
CA PHE A 11 -14.65 -15.22 11.32
C PHE A 11 -13.47 -15.81 10.55
N THR A 12 -13.59 -15.86 9.22
CA THR A 12 -12.59 -16.47 8.33
C THR A 12 -11.72 -15.41 7.67
N ILE A 13 -10.40 -15.65 7.69
CA ILE A 13 -9.41 -14.76 7.05
C ILE A 13 -8.62 -15.58 6.03
N ALA A 14 -8.48 -15.08 4.81
CA ALA A 14 -7.55 -15.64 3.84
C ALA A 14 -6.57 -14.59 3.34
N THR A 15 -5.33 -15.00 3.15
CA THR A 15 -4.24 -14.15 2.67
C THR A 15 -3.65 -14.78 1.41
N ALA A 16 -3.53 -14.02 0.34
CA ALA A 16 -2.78 -14.45 -0.82
C ALA A 16 -1.28 -14.39 -0.49
N LYS A 17 -0.64 -15.57 -0.44
CA LYS A 17 0.81 -15.67 -0.20
C LYS A 17 1.59 -15.26 -1.46
N GLN A 18 2.83 -14.84 -1.29
CA GLN A 18 3.68 -14.45 -2.44
C GLN A 18 4.34 -15.65 -3.13
N VAL A 19 4.58 -16.75 -2.41
CA VAL A 19 5.28 -17.94 -2.93
C VAL A 19 4.58 -19.22 -2.47
N ILE A 20 4.48 -20.18 -3.38
CA ILE A 20 3.98 -21.53 -3.04
C ILE A 20 5.05 -22.25 -2.21
N PRO A 21 4.69 -22.84 -1.06
CA PRO A 21 5.61 -23.64 -0.26
C PRO A 21 6.20 -24.81 -1.06
N ARG A 22 7.46 -25.14 -0.84
CA ARG A 22 8.18 -26.18 -1.60
C ARG A 22 7.53 -27.55 -1.49
N ASP A 23 6.96 -27.87 -0.33
CA ASP A 23 6.23 -29.12 -0.06
C ASP A 23 4.90 -29.25 -0.83
N GLN A 24 4.42 -28.16 -1.41
CA GLN A 24 3.19 -28.14 -2.21
C GLN A 24 3.44 -28.13 -3.72
N MET A 25 4.69 -28.03 -4.15
CA MET A 25 5.04 -27.93 -5.57
C MET A 25 4.76 -29.22 -6.37
N ASP A 26 4.77 -30.37 -5.71
CA ASP A 26 4.48 -31.67 -6.33
C ASP A 26 3.01 -32.08 -6.31
N LEU A 27 2.14 -31.24 -5.71
CA LEU A 27 0.71 -31.43 -5.72
C LEU A 27 0.10 -31.12 -7.09
N THR A 28 -1.02 -31.75 -7.39
CA THR A 28 -1.90 -31.32 -8.47
C THR A 28 -2.64 -30.03 -8.07
N VAL A 29 -3.15 -29.31 -9.05
CA VAL A 29 -3.97 -28.10 -8.80
C VAL A 29 -5.15 -28.43 -7.88
N ARG A 30 -5.82 -29.55 -8.11
CA ARG A 30 -6.93 -29.99 -7.27
C ARG A 30 -6.51 -30.21 -5.82
N GLU A 31 -5.46 -31.00 -5.59
CA GLU A 31 -4.93 -31.26 -4.24
C GLU A 31 -4.46 -29.99 -3.54
N PHE A 32 -3.88 -29.05 -4.29
CA PHE A 32 -3.49 -27.75 -3.77
C PHE A 32 -4.68 -26.95 -3.26
N PHE A 33 -5.78 -26.90 -4.02
CA PHE A 33 -7.00 -26.21 -3.59
C PHE A 33 -7.75 -26.95 -2.47
N GLU A 34 -7.73 -28.28 -2.45
CA GLU A 34 -8.30 -29.07 -1.35
C GLU A 34 -7.62 -28.74 -0.01
N LYS A 35 -6.30 -28.48 -0.01
CA LYS A 35 -5.56 -28.05 1.20
C LYS A 35 -5.93 -26.67 1.72
N CYS A 36 -6.64 -25.85 0.96
CA CYS A 36 -7.14 -24.56 1.42
C CYS A 36 -8.30 -24.67 2.41
N PHE A 37 -8.82 -25.89 2.63
CA PHE A 37 -9.98 -26.14 3.49
C PHE A 37 -9.65 -27.16 4.57
N ASP A 38 -10.12 -26.90 5.79
CA ASP A 38 -9.98 -27.84 6.91
C ASP A 38 -10.90 -29.07 6.77
N ARG A 39 -11.87 -29.00 5.86
CA ARG A 39 -12.86 -30.06 5.62
C ARG A 39 -12.84 -30.46 4.14
N LYS A 40 -13.06 -31.76 3.89
CA LYS A 40 -13.21 -32.25 2.52
C LYS A 40 -14.45 -31.65 1.87
N ILE A 41 -14.26 -30.99 0.73
CA ILE A 41 -15.32 -30.42 -0.09
C ILE A 41 -15.59 -31.39 -1.25
N TYR A 42 -16.79 -31.95 -1.32
CA TYR A 42 -17.16 -32.95 -2.35
C TYR A 42 -17.33 -32.34 -3.75
N ASP A 43 -17.69 -31.06 -3.83
CA ASP A 43 -17.92 -30.34 -5.07
C ASP A 43 -16.93 -29.17 -5.21
N ILE A 44 -15.63 -29.50 -5.25
CA ILE A 44 -14.56 -28.48 -5.29
C ILE A 44 -14.28 -28.02 -6.74
N ASP A 45 -14.49 -28.89 -7.74
CA ASP A 45 -14.11 -28.61 -9.12
C ASP A 45 -14.77 -27.36 -9.71
N PRO A 46 -16.10 -27.13 -9.59
CA PRO A 46 -16.72 -25.90 -10.04
C PRO A 46 -16.19 -24.65 -9.34
N ARG A 47 -15.80 -24.78 -8.05
CA ARG A 47 -15.20 -23.65 -7.31
C ARG A 47 -13.80 -23.36 -7.80
N ILE A 48 -13.03 -24.38 -8.15
CA ILE A 48 -11.70 -24.22 -8.76
C ILE A 48 -11.86 -23.50 -10.09
N ASP A 49 -12.80 -23.92 -10.93
CA ASP A 49 -13.03 -23.30 -12.24
C ASP A 49 -13.42 -21.82 -12.11
N GLU A 50 -14.33 -21.48 -11.18
CA GLU A 50 -14.72 -20.09 -10.87
C GLU A 50 -13.50 -19.23 -10.55
N VAL A 51 -12.62 -19.67 -9.65
CA VAL A 51 -11.47 -18.85 -9.24
C VAL A 51 -10.34 -18.85 -10.28
N LEU A 52 -10.18 -19.91 -11.05
CA LEU A 52 -9.22 -19.94 -12.16
C LEU A 52 -9.63 -18.97 -13.28
N GLU A 53 -10.91 -18.80 -13.52
CA GLU A 53 -11.43 -17.78 -14.44
C GLU A 53 -11.12 -16.37 -13.95
N VAL A 54 -11.36 -16.08 -12.66
CA VAL A 54 -11.05 -14.79 -12.05
C VAL A 54 -9.59 -14.39 -12.26
N VAL A 55 -8.66 -15.33 -12.12
CA VAL A 55 -7.22 -15.08 -12.32
C VAL A 55 -6.75 -15.27 -13.76
N ASN A 56 -7.67 -15.41 -14.71
CA ASN A 56 -7.39 -15.62 -16.15
C ASN A 56 -6.44 -16.79 -16.44
N LEU A 57 -6.62 -17.91 -15.75
CA LEU A 57 -5.96 -19.18 -16.08
C LEU A 57 -6.89 -20.03 -16.95
N LYS A 58 -6.61 -20.07 -18.26
CA LYS A 58 -7.45 -20.77 -19.26
C LYS A 58 -7.17 -22.26 -19.30
N GLY A 59 -8.18 -23.07 -19.72
CA GLY A 59 -8.06 -24.51 -19.94
C GLY A 59 -8.39 -25.33 -18.69
N HIS A 60 -9.41 -24.95 -17.95
CA HIS A 60 -9.80 -25.41 -16.62
C HIS A 60 -9.85 -26.92 -16.46
N GLU A 61 -10.56 -27.68 -17.32
CA GLU A 61 -10.71 -29.12 -17.19
C GLU A 61 -9.38 -29.91 -17.24
N LYS A 62 -8.39 -29.40 -17.98
CA LYS A 62 -7.05 -30.00 -18.06
C LYS A 62 -6.10 -29.57 -16.95
N LEU A 63 -6.45 -28.52 -16.22
CA LEU A 63 -5.58 -27.96 -15.20
C LEU A 63 -5.66 -28.69 -13.86
N HIS A 64 -6.82 -29.27 -13.51
CA HIS A 64 -7.04 -29.91 -12.21
C HIS A 64 -6.01 -30.98 -11.85
N ASN A 65 -5.60 -31.78 -12.82
CA ASN A 65 -4.62 -32.86 -12.63
C ASN A 65 -3.18 -32.45 -12.95
N ARG A 66 -2.96 -31.18 -13.31
CA ARG A 66 -1.62 -30.66 -13.61
C ARG A 66 -0.87 -30.35 -12.34
N ILE A 67 0.40 -30.74 -12.28
CA ILE A 67 1.27 -30.52 -11.12
C ILE A 67 1.72 -29.06 -11.05
N ILE A 68 1.69 -28.47 -9.84
CA ILE A 68 1.99 -27.05 -9.58
C ILE A 68 3.35 -26.62 -10.12
N LYS A 69 4.41 -27.42 -9.93
CA LYS A 69 5.76 -27.11 -10.41
C LYS A 69 5.89 -26.98 -11.93
N SER A 70 4.92 -27.48 -12.69
CA SER A 70 4.92 -27.38 -14.15
C SER A 70 4.43 -26.02 -14.66
N PHE A 71 3.91 -25.17 -13.78
CA PHE A 71 3.43 -23.84 -14.12
C PHE A 71 4.58 -22.83 -14.10
N SER A 72 4.51 -21.81 -14.96
CA SER A 72 5.42 -20.67 -14.90
C SER A 72 5.25 -19.89 -13.58
N GLY A 73 6.26 -19.12 -13.18
CA GLY A 73 6.19 -18.32 -11.94
C GLY A 73 4.96 -17.41 -11.87
N GLY A 74 4.60 -16.75 -12.98
CA GLY A 74 3.39 -15.94 -13.05
C GLY A 74 2.11 -16.76 -12.92
N GLN A 75 2.05 -17.96 -13.49
CA GLN A 75 0.90 -18.87 -13.32
C GLN A 75 0.80 -19.38 -11.87
N GLN A 76 1.93 -19.66 -11.22
CA GLN A 76 1.96 -20.06 -9.81
C GLN A 76 1.47 -18.93 -8.89
N ALA A 77 1.84 -17.68 -9.17
CA ALA A 77 1.33 -16.53 -8.44
C ALA A 77 -0.20 -16.36 -8.61
N ARG A 78 -0.74 -16.62 -9.82
CA ARG A 78 -2.18 -16.64 -10.07
C ARG A 78 -2.89 -17.78 -9.29
N LEU A 79 -2.28 -18.96 -9.20
CA LEU A 79 -2.81 -20.05 -8.38
C LEU A 79 -2.83 -19.71 -6.89
N LEU A 80 -1.80 -18.99 -6.38
CA LEU A 80 -1.79 -18.50 -5.01
C LEU A 80 -2.92 -17.50 -4.75
N LEU A 81 -3.13 -16.55 -5.66
CA LEU A 81 -4.24 -15.63 -5.56
C LEU A 81 -5.57 -16.37 -5.55
N ALA A 82 -5.79 -17.30 -6.49
CA ALA A 82 -6.99 -18.12 -6.56
C ALA A 82 -7.20 -18.93 -5.27
N SER A 83 -6.13 -19.40 -4.60
CA SER A 83 -6.23 -20.16 -3.34
C SER A 83 -6.78 -19.33 -2.15
N ALA A 84 -6.58 -18.03 -2.16
CA ALA A 84 -7.22 -17.13 -1.19
C ALA A 84 -8.69 -16.87 -1.57
N LEU A 85 -8.98 -16.69 -2.85
CA LEU A 85 -10.33 -16.39 -3.35
C LEU A 85 -11.31 -17.55 -3.17
N ILE A 86 -10.86 -18.79 -3.37
CA ILE A 86 -11.74 -19.99 -3.31
C ILE A 86 -12.38 -20.19 -1.94
N GLN A 87 -11.73 -19.69 -0.89
CA GLN A 87 -12.23 -19.82 0.48
C GLN A 87 -13.42 -18.89 0.76
N LYS A 88 -13.65 -17.87 -0.08
CA LYS A 88 -14.68 -16.82 0.10
C LYS A 88 -14.70 -16.27 1.55
N PRO A 89 -13.54 -15.84 2.08
CA PRO A 89 -13.36 -15.50 3.49
C PRO A 89 -14.16 -14.24 3.86
N ASP A 90 -14.35 -14.01 5.19
CA ASP A 90 -14.97 -12.77 5.67
C ASP A 90 -14.03 -11.58 5.55
N LEU A 91 -12.71 -11.84 5.67
CA LEU A 91 -11.65 -10.87 5.40
C LEU A 91 -10.64 -11.45 4.40
N LEU A 92 -10.55 -10.82 3.25
CA LEU A 92 -9.57 -11.14 2.22
C LEU A 92 -8.42 -10.15 2.29
N LEU A 93 -7.19 -10.66 2.46
CA LEU A 93 -5.96 -9.86 2.48
C LEU A 93 -5.15 -10.14 1.22
N LEU A 94 -4.91 -9.11 0.42
CA LEU A 94 -4.14 -9.19 -0.81
C LEU A 94 -2.92 -8.27 -0.73
N ASP A 95 -1.75 -8.84 -0.96
CA ASP A 95 -0.48 -8.10 -1.02
C ASP A 95 0.04 -8.13 -2.45
N GLU A 96 0.08 -6.94 -3.10
CA GLU A 96 0.52 -6.72 -4.47
C GLU A 96 -0.07 -7.71 -5.49
N PRO A 97 -1.40 -7.91 -5.54
CA PRO A 97 -2.02 -8.97 -6.36
C PRO A 97 -1.88 -8.74 -7.87
N THR A 98 -1.55 -7.52 -8.31
CA THR A 98 -1.41 -7.16 -9.73
C THR A 98 -0.06 -7.51 -10.33
N ASN A 99 0.99 -7.72 -9.53
CA ASN A 99 2.38 -7.87 -9.99
C ASN A 99 2.61 -9.01 -11.01
N ASN A 100 1.79 -10.05 -10.98
CA ASN A 100 1.96 -11.24 -11.83
C ASN A 100 0.77 -11.48 -12.76
N LEU A 101 -0.09 -10.46 -12.92
CA LEU A 101 -1.24 -10.50 -13.80
C LEU A 101 -0.97 -9.70 -15.07
N ASP A 102 -1.49 -10.20 -16.20
CA ASP A 102 -1.62 -9.42 -17.41
C ASP A 102 -2.84 -8.48 -17.30
N LYS A 103 -2.98 -7.57 -18.25
CA LYS A 103 -4.06 -6.58 -18.24
C LYS A 103 -5.46 -7.22 -18.10
N ALA A 104 -5.71 -8.32 -18.82
CA ALA A 104 -6.97 -9.04 -18.72
C ALA A 104 -7.17 -9.64 -17.32
N GLY A 105 -6.12 -10.20 -16.71
CA GLY A 105 -6.16 -10.70 -15.32
C GLY A 105 -6.45 -9.61 -14.30
N ILE A 106 -5.88 -8.40 -14.48
CA ILE A 106 -6.17 -7.25 -13.61
C ILE A 106 -7.64 -6.83 -13.76
N GLU A 107 -8.18 -6.78 -14.98
CA GLU A 107 -9.59 -6.46 -15.23
C GLU A 107 -10.53 -7.49 -14.58
N HIS A 108 -10.23 -8.79 -14.70
CA HIS A 108 -11.02 -9.84 -14.06
C HIS A 108 -10.98 -9.76 -12.53
N LEU A 109 -9.77 -9.55 -11.95
CA LEU A 109 -9.62 -9.37 -10.51
C LEU A 109 -10.36 -8.13 -10.00
N THR A 110 -10.25 -7.02 -10.71
CA THR A 110 -10.96 -5.77 -10.38
C THR A 110 -12.47 -5.99 -10.32
N LYS A 111 -13.03 -6.64 -11.35
CA LYS A 111 -14.45 -6.96 -11.40
C LYS A 111 -14.86 -7.87 -10.23
N PHE A 112 -14.04 -8.90 -9.94
CA PHE A 112 -14.30 -9.77 -8.79
C PHE A 112 -14.33 -9.00 -7.48
N LEU A 113 -13.37 -8.05 -7.26
CA LEU A 113 -13.31 -7.25 -6.03
C LEU A 113 -14.47 -6.26 -5.91
N ILE A 114 -14.93 -5.67 -7.01
CA ILE A 114 -16.15 -4.83 -7.04
C ILE A 114 -17.37 -5.63 -6.58
N ASP A 115 -17.50 -6.86 -7.05
CA ASP A 115 -18.62 -7.75 -6.74
C ASP A 115 -18.49 -8.45 -5.37
N TYR A 116 -17.33 -8.35 -4.73
CA TYR A 116 -17.05 -9.02 -3.45
C TYR A 116 -17.85 -8.40 -2.31
N LYS A 117 -18.77 -9.15 -1.72
CA LYS A 117 -19.74 -8.66 -0.71
C LYS A 117 -19.18 -8.58 0.70
N LYS A 118 -17.97 -9.07 0.94
CA LYS A 118 -17.33 -9.10 2.25
C LYS A 118 -16.16 -8.11 2.31
N THR A 119 -15.41 -8.10 3.40
CA THR A 119 -14.29 -7.16 3.58
C THR A 119 -13.06 -7.61 2.81
N CYS A 120 -12.47 -6.69 2.05
CA CYS A 120 -11.19 -6.90 1.39
C CYS A 120 -10.22 -5.78 1.77
N VAL A 121 -8.98 -6.15 2.11
CA VAL A 121 -7.87 -5.22 2.32
C VAL A 121 -6.79 -5.54 1.31
N VAL A 122 -6.42 -4.55 0.51
CA VAL A 122 -5.45 -4.69 -0.57
C VAL A 122 -4.31 -3.71 -0.37
N ILE A 123 -3.09 -4.21 -0.48
CA ILE A 123 -1.87 -3.40 -0.60
C ILE A 123 -1.45 -3.46 -2.06
N SER A 124 -1.33 -2.32 -2.73
CA SER A 124 -0.84 -2.24 -4.10
C SER A 124 -0.26 -0.85 -4.38
N HIS A 125 0.66 -0.79 -5.34
CA HIS A 125 1.18 0.44 -5.90
C HIS A 125 0.48 0.85 -7.22
N ASP A 126 -0.46 0.05 -7.70
CA ASP A 126 -1.28 0.34 -8.87
C ASP A 126 -2.46 1.23 -8.47
N SER A 127 -2.33 2.52 -8.74
CA SER A 127 -3.33 3.53 -8.38
C SER A 127 -4.65 3.39 -9.15
N GLU A 128 -4.62 2.94 -10.41
CA GLU A 128 -5.82 2.75 -11.23
C GLU A 128 -6.62 1.55 -10.70
N PHE A 129 -5.91 0.46 -10.40
CA PHE A 129 -6.50 -0.72 -9.79
C PHE A 129 -7.15 -0.40 -8.44
N LEU A 130 -6.42 0.26 -7.52
CA LEU A 130 -6.96 0.65 -6.21
C LEU A 130 -8.18 1.56 -6.35
N ASN A 131 -8.12 2.55 -7.23
CA ASN A 131 -9.20 3.51 -7.40
C ASN A 131 -10.51 2.89 -7.91
N ALA A 132 -10.42 1.77 -8.62
CA ALA A 132 -11.59 1.13 -9.23
C ALA A 132 -12.57 0.50 -8.23
N PHE A 133 -12.12 0.05 -7.06
CA PHE A 133 -12.96 -0.69 -6.12
C PHE A 133 -12.88 -0.19 -4.67
N THR A 134 -11.91 0.69 -4.31
CA THR A 134 -11.78 1.12 -2.92
C THR A 134 -12.89 2.04 -2.47
N ALA A 135 -13.46 1.74 -1.30
CA ALA A 135 -14.41 2.58 -0.58
C ALA A 135 -13.78 3.32 0.62
N GLY A 136 -12.54 2.98 0.96
CA GLY A 136 -11.77 3.61 2.02
C GLY A 136 -10.30 3.24 1.93
N VAL A 137 -9.44 4.06 2.54
CA VAL A 137 -7.99 3.90 2.54
C VAL A 137 -7.47 3.92 3.98
N LEU A 138 -6.60 2.97 4.29
CA LEU A 138 -5.80 2.96 5.51
C LEU A 138 -4.40 3.49 5.17
N TYR A 139 -4.12 4.72 5.59
CA TYR A 139 -2.83 5.35 5.36
C TYR A 139 -1.90 5.12 6.55
N LEU A 140 -0.80 4.39 6.33
CA LEU A 140 0.24 4.20 7.32
C LEU A 140 1.25 5.34 7.22
N ASP A 141 1.19 6.27 8.17
CA ASP A 141 2.14 7.37 8.25
C ASP A 141 3.47 6.89 8.87
N ILE A 142 4.52 6.89 8.08
CA ILE A 142 5.87 6.44 8.48
C ILE A 142 6.45 7.32 9.60
N PHE A 143 6.15 8.62 9.60
CA PHE A 143 6.70 9.59 10.57
C PHE A 143 6.02 9.49 11.93
N THR A 144 4.68 9.51 11.93
CA THR A 144 3.90 9.41 13.17
C THR A 144 3.72 7.98 13.65
N ARG A 145 4.00 6.98 12.79
CA ARG A 145 3.77 5.54 13.02
C ARG A 145 2.32 5.25 13.42
N LYS A 146 1.40 6.03 12.90
CA LYS A 146 -0.05 5.88 13.11
C LYS A 146 -0.73 5.47 11.82
N ILE A 147 -1.83 4.74 11.99
CA ILE A 147 -2.73 4.43 10.87
C ILE A 147 -3.83 5.46 10.90
N GLU A 148 -4.03 6.13 9.78
CA GLU A 148 -5.13 7.05 9.54
C GLU A 148 -6.12 6.42 8.59
N GLN A 149 -7.40 6.52 8.90
CA GLN A 149 -8.47 5.98 8.08
C GLN A 149 -9.17 7.11 7.32
N TYR A 150 -9.28 6.93 6.02
CA TYR A 150 -9.98 7.84 5.12
C TYR A 150 -11.14 7.10 4.45
N ALA A 151 -12.27 7.78 4.30
CA ALA A 151 -13.40 7.31 3.50
C ALA A 151 -13.32 7.93 2.09
N GLY A 152 -13.70 7.16 1.09
CA GLY A 152 -13.69 7.59 -0.30
C GLY A 152 -12.78 6.74 -1.20
N ASN A 153 -12.71 7.10 -2.47
CA ASN A 153 -11.85 6.41 -3.43
C ASN A 153 -10.36 6.79 -3.22
N TYR A 154 -9.47 5.97 -3.75
CA TYR A 154 -8.03 6.13 -3.57
C TYR A 154 -7.50 7.49 -4.02
N LEU A 155 -7.90 7.97 -5.20
CA LEU A 155 -7.38 9.23 -5.76
C LEU A 155 -7.84 10.46 -4.97
N ASP A 156 -9.06 10.46 -4.44
CA ASP A 156 -9.56 11.56 -3.62
C ASP A 156 -8.81 11.62 -2.29
N VAL A 157 -8.58 10.47 -1.66
CA VAL A 157 -7.79 10.39 -0.42
C VAL A 157 -6.36 10.87 -0.64
N VAL A 158 -5.70 10.50 -1.74
CA VAL A 158 -4.35 10.98 -2.08
C VAL A 158 -4.31 12.51 -2.22
N LYS A 159 -5.33 13.11 -2.87
CA LYS A 159 -5.45 14.57 -2.97
C LYS A 159 -5.62 15.23 -1.60
N ASP A 160 -6.48 14.66 -0.74
CA ASP A 160 -6.72 15.18 0.60
C ASP A 160 -5.46 15.13 1.47
N ILE A 161 -4.72 14.01 1.42
CA ILE A 161 -3.44 13.88 2.12
C ILE A 161 -2.44 14.92 1.61
N SER A 162 -2.30 15.07 0.30
CA SER A 162 -1.39 16.05 -0.32
C SER A 162 -1.75 17.49 0.08
N ALA A 163 -3.04 17.84 0.03
CA ALA A 163 -3.51 19.17 0.44
C ALA A 163 -3.25 19.43 1.93
N ARG A 164 -3.41 18.43 2.80
CA ARG A 164 -3.10 18.52 4.21
C ARG A 164 -1.61 18.76 4.45
N ILE A 165 -0.74 17.99 3.80
CA ILE A 165 0.71 18.14 3.88
C ILE A 165 1.15 19.56 3.44
N GLU A 166 0.59 20.06 2.33
CA GLU A 166 0.87 21.43 1.90
C GLU A 166 0.45 22.48 2.93
N LYS A 167 -0.74 22.31 3.53
CA LYS A 167 -1.23 23.22 4.57
C LYS A 167 -0.34 23.20 5.81
N GLU A 168 0.09 22.02 6.24
CA GLU A 168 1.05 21.86 7.35
C GLU A 168 2.39 22.52 7.03
N ASN A 169 2.92 22.31 5.82
CA ASN A 169 4.15 22.92 5.35
C ASN A 169 4.07 24.45 5.34
N ARG A 170 2.96 25.03 4.85
CA ARG A 170 2.74 26.48 4.86
C ARG A 170 2.68 27.05 6.28
N LYS A 171 1.96 26.34 7.18
CA LYS A 171 1.88 26.73 8.60
C LYS A 171 3.25 26.71 9.25
N ASN A 172 4.04 25.66 9.05
CA ASN A 172 5.38 25.55 9.60
C ASN A 172 6.34 26.62 9.04
N ALA A 173 6.24 26.94 7.75
CA ALA A 173 7.02 28.03 7.16
C ALA A 173 6.70 29.41 7.80
N GLN A 174 5.42 29.66 8.10
CA GLN A 174 5.00 30.87 8.81
C GLN A 174 5.53 30.91 10.25
N LEU A 175 5.39 29.80 10.99
CA LEU A 175 5.91 29.66 12.35
C LEU A 175 7.42 29.82 12.38
N ALA A 176 8.17 29.22 11.48
CA ALA A 176 9.62 29.34 11.39
C ALA A 176 10.04 30.78 11.17
N LYS A 177 9.32 31.54 10.33
CA LYS A 177 9.57 32.98 10.11
C LYS A 177 9.29 33.77 11.38
N GLU A 178 8.17 33.53 12.07
CA GLU A 178 7.83 34.23 13.33
C GLU A 178 8.86 33.93 14.44
N ILE A 179 9.29 32.64 14.53
CA ILE A 179 10.36 32.22 15.46
C ILE A 179 11.66 33.02 15.20
N GLN A 180 12.06 33.08 13.92
CA GLN A 180 13.29 33.81 13.54
C GLN A 180 13.20 35.31 13.89
N GLU A 181 12.09 35.95 13.54
CA GLU A 181 11.86 37.36 13.89
C GLU A 181 11.88 37.62 15.40
N ASN A 182 11.23 36.72 16.18
CA ASN A 182 11.24 36.86 17.65
C ASN A 182 12.62 36.61 18.24
N LYS A 183 13.42 35.70 17.72
CA LYS A 183 14.81 35.48 18.13
C LYS A 183 15.68 36.73 17.87
N GLU A 184 15.56 37.31 16.69
CA GLU A 184 16.30 38.53 16.33
C GLU A 184 15.93 39.73 17.23
N LYS A 185 14.61 39.93 17.45
CA LYS A 185 14.12 40.99 18.37
C LYS A 185 14.56 40.72 19.81
N ALA A 186 14.50 39.48 20.30
CA ALA A 186 14.95 39.11 21.64
C ALA A 186 16.45 39.42 21.83
N ASN A 187 17.28 39.09 20.85
CA ASN A 187 18.71 39.36 20.87
C ASN A 187 18.97 40.86 20.86
N PHE A 188 18.28 41.64 20.01
CA PHE A 188 18.43 43.11 19.97
C PHE A 188 18.07 43.76 21.32
N PHE A 189 16.99 43.32 21.98
CA PHE A 189 16.57 43.89 23.28
C PHE A 189 17.42 43.39 24.44
N ALA A 190 18.05 42.23 24.36
CA ALA A 190 18.92 41.70 25.40
C ALA A 190 20.14 42.64 25.70
N PHE A 191 20.64 43.36 24.68
CA PHE A 191 21.76 44.28 24.80
C PHE A 191 21.37 45.65 25.35
N LYS A 192 20.06 46.00 25.44
CA LYS A 192 19.64 47.36 25.84
C LYS A 192 19.47 47.59 27.35
N GLY A 193 19.57 46.56 28.19
CA GLY A 193 19.49 46.69 29.66
C GLY A 193 18.09 47.07 30.20
N GLY A 194 17.92 47.10 31.53
CA GLY A 194 16.71 47.57 32.20
C GLY A 194 15.42 46.84 31.81
N LYS A 195 14.33 47.60 31.62
CA LYS A 195 13.00 47.05 31.26
C LYS A 195 13.00 46.22 29.96
N MET A 196 13.93 46.54 29.04
CA MET A 196 14.05 45.81 27.76
C MET A 196 14.53 44.38 27.94
N ARG A 197 15.26 44.04 29.00
CA ARG A 197 15.67 42.66 29.32
C ARG A 197 14.46 41.77 29.65
N ASN A 198 13.43 42.32 30.30
CA ASN A 198 12.19 41.57 30.55
C ASN A 198 11.39 41.34 29.27
N VAL A 199 11.42 42.26 28.32
CA VAL A 199 10.81 42.07 26.99
C VAL A 199 11.52 40.95 26.21
N ALA A 200 12.85 40.95 26.25
CA ALA A 200 13.64 39.89 25.62
C ALA A 200 13.33 38.50 26.22
N LYS A 201 13.14 38.43 27.56
CA LYS A 201 12.76 37.19 28.23
C LYS A 201 11.41 36.68 27.74
N LYS A 202 10.39 37.53 27.72
CA LYS A 202 9.04 37.16 27.23
C LYS A 202 9.07 36.74 25.75
N MET A 203 9.91 37.38 24.93
CA MET A 203 10.05 36.95 23.53
C MET A 203 10.70 35.59 23.38
N ARG A 204 11.65 35.23 24.25
CA ARG A 204 12.25 33.87 24.27
C ARG A 204 11.24 32.83 24.71
N GLU A 205 10.46 33.08 25.78
CA GLU A 205 9.39 32.21 26.23
C GLU A 205 8.35 31.95 25.11
N LYS A 206 7.93 33.03 24.41
CA LYS A 206 7.05 32.90 23.25
C LYS A 206 7.69 32.10 22.11
N THR A 207 9.00 32.24 21.91
CA THR A 207 9.72 31.48 20.88
C THR A 207 9.73 29.97 21.20
N GLU A 208 9.95 29.60 22.46
CA GLU A 208 9.91 28.21 22.93
C GLU A 208 8.52 27.62 22.77
N GLU A 209 7.44 28.37 23.04
CA GLU A 209 6.06 27.95 22.77
C GLU A 209 5.82 27.70 21.27
N LEU A 210 6.25 28.61 20.40
CA LEU A 210 6.12 28.49 18.96
C LEU A 210 6.96 27.32 18.40
N GLU A 211 8.12 27.04 18.98
CA GLU A 211 8.94 25.88 18.61
C GLU A 211 8.26 24.55 18.98
N ALA A 212 7.54 24.53 20.13
CA ALA A 212 6.75 23.37 20.53
C ALA A 212 5.53 23.11 19.61
N ASP A 213 4.99 24.18 19.01
CA ASP A 213 3.88 24.12 18.06
C ASP A 213 4.30 23.74 16.63
N LEU A 214 5.61 23.69 16.35
CA LEU A 214 6.11 23.17 15.07
C LEU A 214 5.73 21.70 14.93
N VAL A 215 4.81 21.41 14.03
CA VAL A 215 4.49 20.04 13.65
C VAL A 215 5.69 19.47 12.89
N ASP A 216 6.13 18.27 13.28
CA ASP A 216 7.14 17.55 12.51
C ASP A 216 6.66 17.42 11.07
N VAL A 217 7.30 18.17 10.17
CA VAL A 217 6.90 18.25 8.77
C VAL A 217 7.12 16.90 8.16
N ARG A 218 6.04 16.29 7.70
CA ARG A 218 6.10 15.11 6.83
C ARG A 218 6.92 15.47 5.60
N LYS A 219 8.16 15.01 5.57
CA LYS A 219 8.95 15.09 4.33
C LYS A 219 8.33 14.05 3.40
N GLU A 220 7.83 14.50 2.25
CA GLU A 220 7.53 13.57 1.16
C GLU A 220 8.71 12.63 1.01
N ASP A 221 8.44 11.34 0.96
CA ASP A 221 9.46 10.36 0.72
C ASP A 221 10.01 10.55 -0.70
N LYS A 222 11.01 11.42 -0.83
CA LYS A 222 11.71 11.72 -2.08
C LYS A 222 12.72 10.61 -2.43
N THR A 223 12.40 9.36 -2.12
CA THR A 223 13.26 8.22 -2.46
C THR A 223 13.37 8.01 -3.95
N ILE A 224 12.41 8.50 -4.73
CA ILE A 224 12.51 8.52 -6.20
C ILE A 224 12.86 9.95 -6.64
N ARG A 225 14.15 10.27 -6.69
CA ARG A 225 14.58 11.44 -7.44
C ARG A 225 14.27 11.19 -8.92
N PRO A 226 13.68 12.17 -9.64
CA PRO A 226 13.50 12.03 -11.07
C PRO A 226 14.88 11.74 -11.70
N PHE A 227 15.05 10.52 -12.20
CA PHE A 227 16.27 10.09 -12.84
C PHE A 227 16.17 10.49 -14.30
N THR A 228 16.96 11.49 -14.68
CA THR A 228 17.10 11.86 -16.09
C THR A 228 18.31 11.12 -16.64
N ILE A 229 18.09 10.19 -17.56
CA ILE A 229 19.18 9.58 -18.34
C ILE A 229 19.72 10.68 -19.25
N PRO A 230 20.99 11.12 -19.11
CA PRO A 230 21.54 12.10 -20.02
C PRO A 230 21.55 11.51 -21.43
N PHE A 231 20.89 12.17 -22.34
CA PHE A 231 20.90 11.78 -23.74
C PHE A 231 22.29 12.06 -24.32
N GLN A 232 23.01 11.02 -24.71
CA GLN A 232 24.25 11.15 -25.45
C GLN A 232 23.92 11.33 -26.93
N SER A 233 24.01 12.57 -27.41
CA SER A 233 23.73 12.94 -28.79
C SER A 233 24.78 12.44 -29.82
N GLU A 234 25.87 11.81 -29.35
CA GLU A 234 27.02 11.46 -30.20
C GLU A 234 27.17 9.95 -30.53
N ILE A 235 26.19 9.13 -30.17
CA ILE A 235 26.23 7.73 -30.57
C ILE A 235 25.73 7.61 -32.03
N VAL A 236 26.63 7.78 -32.98
CA VAL A 236 26.38 7.49 -34.40
C VAL A 236 26.78 6.02 -34.64
N GLY A 237 25.80 5.14 -34.75
CA GLY A 237 26.00 3.73 -35.08
C GLY A 237 24.95 2.78 -34.50
N ASN A 238 24.87 1.56 -35.08
CA ASN A 238 23.95 0.52 -34.57
C ASN A 238 24.44 0.00 -33.22
N ILE A 239 23.67 0.25 -32.17
CA ILE A 239 23.98 -0.18 -30.79
C ILE A 239 23.71 -1.68 -30.60
N LEU A 240 22.93 -2.31 -31.46
CA LEU A 240 22.63 -3.74 -31.46
C LEU A 240 22.66 -4.28 -32.92
N LYS A 241 23.55 -5.24 -33.17
CA LYS A 241 23.41 -6.19 -34.29
C LYS A 241 22.88 -7.48 -33.71
N ILE A 242 21.67 -7.85 -34.06
CA ILE A 242 21.11 -9.17 -33.87
C ILE A 242 21.54 -10.04 -35.03
#